data_67347a3f53e0e2eefd5364670c16e1e7
#
_entry.id   67347a3f53e0e2eefd5364670c16e1e7
#
_cell.length_a   1.000
_cell.length_b   1.000
_cell.length_c   1.000
_cell.angle_alpha   90.00
_cell.angle_beta   90.00
_cell.angle_gamma   90.00
#
_symmetry.space_group_name_H-M   'P 1'
#
loop_
_entity.id
_entity.type
_entity.pdbx_description
1 polymer ?
#
loop_
_entity_poly.entity_id
_entity_poly.type
_entity_poly.pdbx_seq_one_letter_code
_entity_poly.pdbx_strand_id
1 'polypeptide(L)'
;MKTITVLIPAYNEEAVLPQLFARLKDLQKTIKKYRLEILFINDGSSDDTLTMIQREAKKNSSIAYVNLSRNFGKEAGMLAGFDYAKGDAVVIIDADLQDPPELIPQMIELWEQGYDDVYARRRSRQGETWLKKKTSEWYYRILQKSTRIPIQRDTGDFRLLDRRCIEALRLLRESQRNTKALFSWIGFNKKELLYDRDPRAAGDTKWNYSKLINLAIDGVTSFTTAPLRMSSILGMIISCGAFLYILYLLIRPLFGVPTGAGYSSLMAVILFLGGVQMIFLGIIGEYIGRIFNETKQRPLYLIEEYHQAHDKKQ
;
A
#
# COMPACT_ATOMS: atom_id res chain seq x y z
N MET A 1 8.30 29.05 -14.17
CA MET A 1 8.74 28.55 -12.83
C MET A 1 8.13 27.18 -12.65
N LYS A 2 8.91 26.16 -12.29
CA LYS A 2 8.39 24.81 -12.04
C LYS A 2 7.56 24.78 -10.76
N THR A 3 6.56 23.92 -10.72
CA THR A 3 5.64 23.76 -9.58
C THR A 3 5.93 22.46 -8.84
N ILE A 4 5.97 22.51 -7.51
CA ILE A 4 6.00 21.35 -6.63
C ILE A 4 4.64 21.24 -5.95
N THR A 5 3.95 20.11 -6.09
CA THR A 5 2.73 19.82 -5.33
C THR A 5 3.08 19.04 -4.06
N VAL A 6 2.68 19.55 -2.90
CA VAL A 6 2.68 18.78 -1.63
C VAL A 6 1.32 18.15 -1.47
N LEU A 7 1.25 16.84 -1.65
CA LEU A 7 0.05 16.03 -1.56
C LEU A 7 -0.14 15.50 -0.14
N ILE A 8 -1.28 15.78 0.47
CA ILE A 8 -1.59 15.49 1.87
C ILE A 8 -2.95 14.78 1.98
N PRO A 9 -2.98 13.45 2.04
CA PRO A 9 -4.20 12.73 2.40
C PRO A 9 -4.58 13.03 3.87
N ALA A 10 -5.86 13.33 4.12
CA ALA A 10 -6.38 13.68 5.45
C ALA A 10 -7.70 12.94 5.72
N TYR A 11 -7.83 12.35 6.92
CA TYR A 11 -9.05 11.71 7.41
C TYR A 11 -9.15 11.84 8.93
N ASN A 12 -10.03 12.71 9.42
CA ASN A 12 -10.20 13.02 10.84
C ASN A 12 -8.89 13.47 11.51
N GLU A 13 -8.33 14.57 11.00
CA GLU A 13 -7.04 15.14 11.41
C GLU A 13 -7.18 16.56 11.99
N GLU A 14 -8.38 16.95 12.48
CA GLU A 14 -8.66 18.29 13.02
C GLU A 14 -7.66 18.74 14.08
N ALA A 15 -7.22 17.82 14.96
CA ALA A 15 -6.31 18.10 16.05
C ALA A 15 -4.88 18.49 15.59
N VAL A 16 -4.46 18.04 14.40
CA VAL A 16 -3.08 18.19 13.90
C VAL A 16 -2.96 19.28 12.85
N LEU A 17 -4.05 19.56 12.10
CA LEU A 17 -4.07 20.53 11.01
C LEU A 17 -3.52 21.91 11.37
N PRO A 18 -3.81 22.53 12.54
CA PRO A 18 -3.27 23.84 12.86
C PRO A 18 -1.74 23.89 12.86
N GLN A 19 -1.10 22.86 13.42
CA GLN A 19 0.35 22.75 13.44
C GLN A 19 0.90 22.46 12.05
N LEU A 20 0.22 21.62 11.27
CA LEU A 20 0.59 21.32 9.89
C LEU A 20 0.56 22.58 9.00
N PHE A 21 -0.50 23.38 9.10
CA PHE A 21 -0.58 24.65 8.34
C PHE A 21 0.55 25.60 8.69
N ALA A 22 0.95 25.70 9.95
CA ALA A 22 2.08 26.53 10.37
C ALA A 22 3.39 26.06 9.72
N ARG A 23 3.71 24.75 9.80
CA ARG A 23 4.93 24.16 9.20
C ARG A 23 4.94 24.32 7.67
N LEU A 24 3.80 24.12 6.99
CA LEU A 24 3.68 24.31 5.55
C LEU A 24 3.87 25.78 5.13
N LYS A 25 3.39 26.72 5.93
CA LYS A 25 3.63 28.16 5.70
C LYS A 25 5.11 28.53 5.81
N ASP A 26 5.84 27.92 6.75
CA ASP A 26 7.28 28.14 6.87
C ASP A 26 8.05 27.46 5.72
N LEU A 27 7.62 26.29 5.28
CA LEU A 27 8.14 25.64 4.09
C LEU A 27 7.99 26.52 2.84
N GLN A 28 6.83 27.18 2.66
CA GLN A 28 6.62 28.09 1.54
C GLN A 28 7.60 29.28 1.52
N LYS A 29 8.04 29.76 2.68
CA LYS A 29 9.05 30.82 2.78
C LYS A 29 10.44 30.32 2.39
N THR A 30 10.74 29.05 2.62
CA THR A 30 12.03 28.43 2.33
C THR A 30 12.18 28.11 0.84
N ILE A 31 11.12 27.60 0.19
CA ILE A 31 11.15 27.18 -1.21
C ILE A 31 10.78 28.36 -2.12
N LYS A 32 11.77 29.23 -2.46
CA LYS A 32 11.57 30.40 -3.32
C LYS A 32 11.77 30.13 -4.81
N LYS A 33 12.54 29.09 -5.16
CA LYS A 33 12.89 28.73 -6.55
C LYS A 33 11.72 28.08 -7.30
N TYR A 34 10.78 27.52 -6.57
CA TYR A 34 9.64 26.78 -7.09
C TYR A 34 8.33 27.40 -6.60
N ARG A 35 7.28 27.25 -7.41
CA ARG A 35 5.92 27.47 -6.94
C ARG A 35 5.51 26.27 -6.10
N LEU A 36 5.03 26.50 -4.89
CA LEU A 36 4.51 25.45 -4.02
C LEU A 36 2.99 25.44 -4.09
N GLU A 37 2.40 24.33 -4.53
CA GLU A 37 0.99 23.99 -4.42
C GLU A 37 0.81 23.00 -3.28
N ILE A 38 -0.16 23.22 -2.40
CA ILE A 38 -0.50 22.30 -1.31
C ILE A 38 -1.85 21.69 -1.66
N LEU A 39 -1.89 20.38 -1.90
CA LEU A 39 -3.10 19.66 -2.29
C LEU A 39 -3.55 18.72 -1.15
N PHE A 40 -4.63 19.09 -0.49
CA PHE A 40 -5.28 18.22 0.49
C PHE A 40 -6.29 17.29 -0.18
N ILE A 41 -6.29 16.02 0.23
CA ILE A 41 -7.32 15.06 -0.15
C ILE A 41 -8.09 14.69 1.11
N ASN A 42 -9.28 15.25 1.28
CA ASN A 42 -10.17 14.89 2.38
C ASN A 42 -10.91 13.60 2.02
N ASP A 43 -10.60 12.52 2.75
CA ASP A 43 -11.21 11.19 2.52
C ASP A 43 -12.50 11.03 3.33
N GLY A 44 -13.45 11.97 3.14
CA GLY A 44 -14.76 11.92 3.78
C GLY A 44 -14.68 12.01 5.31
N SER A 45 -13.94 12.97 5.86
CA SER A 45 -13.84 13.20 7.30
C SER A 45 -15.19 13.54 7.92
N SER A 46 -15.40 13.09 9.15
CA SER A 46 -16.59 13.33 9.95
C SER A 46 -16.42 14.40 11.05
N ASP A 47 -15.20 14.90 11.23
CA ASP A 47 -14.80 15.96 12.14
C ASP A 47 -14.64 17.29 11.38
N ASP A 48 -14.05 18.31 12.02
CA ASP A 48 -13.85 19.65 11.44
C ASP A 48 -12.70 19.72 10.39
N THR A 49 -12.08 18.60 10.02
CA THR A 49 -10.96 18.56 9.06
C THR A 49 -11.26 19.32 7.77
N LEU A 50 -12.39 19.02 7.10
CA LEU A 50 -12.77 19.68 5.84
C LEU A 50 -12.98 21.18 6.02
N THR A 51 -13.73 21.56 7.06
CA THR A 51 -14.02 22.98 7.39
C THR A 51 -12.74 23.78 7.60
N MET A 52 -11.75 23.18 8.26
CA MET A 52 -10.45 23.82 8.51
C MET A 52 -9.65 23.98 7.23
N ILE A 53 -9.60 22.95 6.35
CA ILE A 53 -8.94 23.03 5.04
C ILE A 53 -9.59 24.12 4.18
N GLN A 54 -10.92 24.18 4.10
CA GLN A 54 -11.64 25.19 3.34
C GLN A 54 -11.38 26.62 3.84
N ARG A 55 -11.33 26.81 5.18
CA ARG A 55 -10.98 28.11 5.78
C ARG A 55 -9.56 28.54 5.43
N GLU A 56 -8.60 27.62 5.42
CA GLU A 56 -7.22 27.93 5.12
C GLU A 56 -7.02 28.17 3.61
N ALA A 57 -7.71 27.44 2.74
CA ALA A 57 -7.70 27.65 1.29
C ALA A 57 -8.20 29.07 0.90
N LYS A 58 -9.20 29.61 1.62
CA LYS A 58 -9.66 31.00 1.43
C LYS A 58 -8.61 32.04 1.78
N LYS A 59 -7.67 31.75 2.70
CA LYS A 59 -6.59 32.66 3.12
C LYS A 59 -5.32 32.49 2.29
N ASN A 60 -5.06 31.27 1.83
CA ASN A 60 -3.85 30.91 1.09
C ASN A 60 -4.20 30.33 -0.29
N SER A 61 -4.04 31.12 -1.32
CA SER A 61 -4.35 30.74 -2.71
C SER A 61 -3.51 29.56 -3.25
N SER A 62 -2.43 29.17 -2.57
CA SER A 62 -1.62 28.01 -2.94
C SER A 62 -2.23 26.68 -2.47
N ILE A 63 -3.32 26.71 -1.67
CA ILE A 63 -4.00 25.52 -1.17
C ILE A 63 -5.11 25.13 -2.13
N ALA A 64 -5.02 23.89 -2.60
CA ALA A 64 -6.08 23.16 -3.29
C ALA A 64 -6.62 22.05 -2.38
N TYR A 65 -7.85 21.63 -2.61
CA TYR A 65 -8.37 20.43 -1.95
C TYR A 65 -9.35 19.67 -2.83
N VAL A 66 -9.37 18.36 -2.63
CA VAL A 66 -10.39 17.44 -3.16
C VAL A 66 -11.13 16.85 -1.97
N ASN A 67 -12.45 16.99 -1.95
CA ASN A 67 -13.33 16.34 -0.98
C ASN A 67 -13.94 15.11 -1.62
N LEU A 68 -13.70 13.93 -1.06
CA LEU A 68 -14.31 12.68 -1.50
C LEU A 68 -15.71 12.53 -0.89
N SER A 69 -16.64 11.92 -1.62
CA SER A 69 -18.05 11.79 -1.20
C SER A 69 -18.26 10.92 0.05
N ARG A 70 -17.29 10.13 0.44
CA ARG A 70 -17.21 9.31 1.66
C ARG A 70 -15.78 8.87 1.90
N ASN A 71 -15.53 8.15 3.00
CA ASN A 71 -14.26 7.47 3.21
C ASN A 71 -14.12 6.30 2.21
N PHE A 72 -13.10 6.37 1.34
CA PHE A 72 -12.67 5.33 0.40
C PHE A 72 -11.37 4.66 0.81
N GLY A 73 -10.69 5.18 1.84
CA GLY A 73 -9.42 4.70 2.34
C GLY A 73 -8.19 5.42 1.75
N LYS A 74 -7.09 5.38 2.49
CA LYS A 74 -5.85 6.12 2.17
C LYS A 74 -5.35 5.86 0.73
N GLU A 75 -5.41 4.62 0.25
CA GLU A 75 -4.94 4.24 -1.08
C GLU A 75 -5.73 4.94 -2.20
N ALA A 76 -7.05 5.01 -2.05
CA ALA A 76 -7.93 5.73 -2.97
C ALA A 76 -7.72 7.25 -2.87
N GLY A 77 -7.53 7.78 -1.66
CA GLY A 77 -7.18 9.18 -1.44
C GLY A 77 -5.87 9.56 -2.11
N MET A 78 -4.84 8.71 -2.02
CA MET A 78 -3.57 8.95 -2.73
C MET A 78 -3.75 8.94 -4.25
N LEU A 79 -4.55 8.00 -4.79
CA LEU A 79 -4.84 7.98 -6.22
C LEU A 79 -5.55 9.26 -6.68
N ALA A 80 -6.55 9.74 -5.92
CA ALA A 80 -7.19 11.02 -6.18
C ALA A 80 -6.15 12.15 -6.17
N GLY A 81 -5.21 12.12 -5.20
CA GLY A 81 -4.09 13.04 -5.15
C GLY A 81 -3.22 13.02 -6.40
N PHE A 82 -2.88 11.84 -6.93
CA PHE A 82 -2.12 11.73 -8.18
C PHE A 82 -2.89 12.28 -9.39
N ASP A 83 -4.21 12.07 -9.43
CA ASP A 83 -5.05 12.56 -10.52
C ASP A 83 -5.17 14.09 -10.54
N TYR A 84 -5.17 14.73 -9.37
CA TYR A 84 -5.38 16.17 -9.22
C TYR A 84 -4.08 16.99 -9.01
N ALA A 85 -2.96 16.34 -8.66
CA ALA A 85 -1.67 17.01 -8.54
C ALA A 85 -1.17 17.54 -9.90
N LYS A 86 -0.86 18.83 -9.99
CA LYS A 86 -0.46 19.50 -11.24
C LYS A 86 1.03 19.83 -11.31
N GLY A 87 1.78 19.72 -10.22
CA GLY A 87 3.20 20.06 -10.15
C GLY A 87 4.09 19.23 -11.07
N ASP A 88 5.26 19.76 -11.42
CA ASP A 88 6.32 19.05 -12.13
C ASP A 88 6.93 17.92 -11.28
N ALA A 89 6.84 18.06 -9.95
CA ALA A 89 7.08 17.00 -9.00
C ALA A 89 6.01 17.02 -7.91
N VAL A 90 5.77 15.88 -7.27
CA VAL A 90 4.79 15.72 -6.20
C VAL A 90 5.46 15.13 -4.97
N VAL A 91 5.34 15.82 -3.84
CA VAL A 91 5.78 15.31 -2.53
C VAL A 91 4.57 14.78 -1.79
N ILE A 92 4.62 13.53 -1.34
CA ILE A 92 3.58 12.92 -0.52
C ILE A 92 4.01 13.02 0.93
N ILE A 93 3.14 13.55 1.79
CA ILE A 93 3.37 13.62 3.24
C ILE A 93 2.08 13.27 3.99
N ASP A 94 2.20 12.55 5.11
CA ASP A 94 1.06 12.26 5.98
C ASP A 94 0.70 13.48 6.84
N ALA A 95 -0.59 13.67 7.12
CA ALA A 95 -1.06 14.81 7.91
C ALA A 95 -0.65 14.73 9.40
N ASP A 96 -0.25 13.56 9.90
CA ASP A 96 0.03 13.27 11.32
C ASP A 96 1.34 13.87 11.88
N LEU A 97 2.04 14.66 11.05
CA LEU A 97 3.32 15.36 11.37
C LEU A 97 4.49 14.43 11.76
N GLN A 98 4.37 13.13 11.54
CA GLN A 98 5.49 12.21 11.77
C GLN A 98 6.58 12.33 10.69
N ASP A 99 6.21 12.85 9.53
CA ASP A 99 7.11 13.09 8.40
C ASP A 99 7.43 14.59 8.33
N PRO A 100 8.69 15.01 8.58
CA PRO A 100 9.03 16.42 8.69
C PRO A 100 9.04 17.12 7.32
N PRO A 101 8.16 18.14 7.09
CA PRO A 101 8.14 18.90 5.83
C PRO A 101 9.46 19.60 5.52
N GLU A 102 10.30 19.84 6.53
CA GLU A 102 11.60 20.47 6.44
C GLU A 102 12.62 19.68 5.61
N LEU A 103 12.37 18.40 5.33
CA LEU A 103 13.18 17.58 4.44
C LEU A 103 12.87 17.79 2.95
N ILE A 104 11.75 18.42 2.63
CA ILE A 104 11.32 18.62 1.24
C ILE A 104 12.37 19.39 0.41
N PRO A 105 13.05 20.44 0.90
CA PRO A 105 14.12 21.08 0.16
C PRO A 105 15.26 20.13 -0.24
N GLN A 106 15.68 19.23 0.64
CA GLN A 106 16.70 18.22 0.33
C GLN A 106 16.21 17.20 -0.71
N MET A 107 14.94 16.82 -0.66
CA MET A 107 14.34 15.97 -1.71
C MET A 107 14.34 16.64 -3.06
N ILE A 108 14.06 17.95 -3.11
CA ILE A 108 14.08 18.77 -4.34
C ILE A 108 15.50 18.81 -4.92
N GLU A 109 16.54 19.00 -4.09
CA GLU A 109 17.93 18.99 -4.53
C GLU A 109 18.34 17.65 -5.18
N LEU A 110 17.89 16.52 -4.62
CA LEU A 110 18.12 15.22 -5.21
C LEU A 110 17.33 15.02 -6.51
N TRP A 111 16.10 15.52 -6.60
CA TRP A 111 15.32 15.52 -7.83
C TRP A 111 15.99 16.36 -8.94
N GLU A 112 16.55 17.52 -8.60
CA GLU A 112 17.33 18.35 -9.53
C GLU A 112 18.58 17.62 -10.07
N GLN A 113 19.14 16.68 -9.30
CA GLN A 113 20.25 15.81 -9.73
C GLN A 113 19.80 14.69 -10.69
N GLY A 114 18.50 14.57 -11.01
CA GLY A 114 17.95 13.63 -11.96
C GLY A 114 17.40 12.34 -11.37
N TYR A 115 17.15 12.29 -10.06
CA TYR A 115 16.41 11.20 -9.44
C TYR A 115 14.92 11.39 -9.59
N ASP A 116 14.18 10.36 -10.00
CA ASP A 116 12.74 10.42 -10.27
C ASP A 116 11.89 10.11 -9.02
N ASP A 117 12.39 9.32 -8.10
CA ASP A 117 11.74 8.91 -6.84
C ASP A 117 12.71 9.09 -5.68
N VAL A 118 12.57 10.19 -4.94
CA VAL A 118 13.35 10.45 -3.72
C VAL A 118 12.51 10.07 -2.51
N TYR A 119 12.81 8.93 -1.91
CA TYR A 119 12.03 8.39 -0.81
C TYR A 119 12.72 8.53 0.54
N ALA A 120 11.94 8.92 1.56
CA ALA A 120 12.44 9.00 2.93
C ALA A 120 12.48 7.60 3.56
N ARG A 121 13.66 7.21 4.07
CA ARG A 121 13.89 5.96 4.80
C ARG A 121 14.28 6.25 6.25
N ARG A 122 13.62 5.58 7.17
CA ARG A 122 13.91 5.73 8.60
C ARG A 122 15.26 5.09 8.95
N ARG A 123 16.09 5.82 9.71
CA ARG A 123 17.40 5.31 10.20
C ARG A 123 17.23 4.16 11.17
N SER A 124 16.24 4.22 12.05
CA SER A 124 16.01 3.17 13.05
C SER A 124 14.51 2.97 13.33
N ARG A 125 14.16 1.74 13.70
CA ARG A 125 12.85 1.38 14.27
C ARG A 125 13.03 1.20 15.78
N GLN A 126 13.03 2.30 16.53
CA GLN A 126 13.02 2.24 17.99
C GLN A 126 11.67 1.73 18.49
N GLY A 127 11.67 0.79 19.45
CA GLY A 127 10.45 0.28 20.11
C GLY A 127 9.78 -0.95 19.52
N GLU A 128 10.29 -1.56 18.44
CA GLU A 128 9.72 -2.81 17.93
C GLU A 128 10.31 -4.05 18.62
N THR A 129 9.43 -5.00 19.03
CA THR A 129 9.84 -6.28 19.60
C THR A 129 10.58 -7.14 18.56
N TRP A 130 11.55 -7.97 19.05
CA TRP A 130 12.34 -8.86 18.19
C TRP A 130 11.47 -9.78 17.30
N LEU A 131 10.36 -10.30 17.85
CA LEU A 131 9.42 -11.15 17.11
C LEU A 131 8.77 -10.40 15.93
N LYS A 132 8.40 -9.12 16.14
CA LYS A 132 7.81 -8.28 15.11
C LYS A 132 8.80 -7.95 13.99
N LYS A 133 10.09 -7.76 14.33
CA LYS A 133 11.16 -7.57 13.34
C LYS A 133 11.36 -8.82 12.48
N LYS A 134 11.47 -10.02 13.09
CA LYS A 134 11.65 -11.29 12.36
C LYS A 134 10.47 -11.65 11.46
N THR A 135 9.24 -11.49 11.95
CA THR A 135 8.05 -11.76 11.14
C THR A 135 7.93 -10.81 9.96
N SER A 136 8.25 -9.52 10.16
CA SER A 136 8.32 -8.51 9.09
C SER A 136 9.40 -8.85 8.06
N GLU A 137 10.62 -9.23 8.48
CA GLU A 137 11.69 -9.63 7.57
C GLU A 137 11.31 -10.86 6.73
N TRP A 138 10.69 -11.86 7.36
CA TRP A 138 10.23 -13.07 6.68
C TRP A 138 9.15 -12.76 5.63
N TYR A 139 8.18 -11.90 5.99
CA TYR A 139 7.15 -11.41 5.08
C TYR A 139 7.74 -10.71 3.86
N TYR A 140 8.63 -9.72 4.06
CA TYR A 140 9.28 -9.02 2.95
C TYR A 140 10.15 -9.93 2.09
N ARG A 141 10.81 -10.94 2.68
CA ARG A 141 11.61 -11.93 1.93
C ARG A 141 10.74 -12.80 1.03
N ILE A 142 9.58 -13.27 1.53
CA ILE A 142 8.62 -14.01 0.72
C ILE A 142 8.09 -13.12 -0.41
N LEU A 143 7.68 -11.91 -0.08
CA LEU A 143 7.11 -10.98 -1.06
C LEU A 143 8.11 -10.66 -2.17
N GLN A 144 9.37 -10.36 -1.85
CA GLN A 144 10.42 -10.12 -2.84
C GLN A 144 10.71 -11.33 -3.74
N LYS A 145 10.77 -12.55 -3.14
CA LYS A 145 10.95 -13.78 -3.94
C LYS A 145 9.79 -14.06 -4.89
N SER A 146 8.57 -13.75 -4.44
CA SER A 146 7.35 -14.07 -5.18
C SER A 146 7.02 -13.04 -6.26
N THR A 147 7.33 -11.76 -6.03
CA THR A 147 6.93 -10.66 -6.93
C THR A 147 8.02 -10.25 -7.91
N ARG A 148 9.29 -10.62 -7.66
CA ARG A 148 10.48 -10.12 -8.37
C ARG A 148 10.63 -8.60 -8.35
N ILE A 149 9.89 -7.90 -7.49
CA ILE A 149 9.93 -6.44 -7.34
C ILE A 149 10.83 -6.12 -6.14
N PRO A 150 11.85 -5.26 -6.28
CA PRO A 150 12.69 -4.84 -5.17
C PRO A 150 11.92 -3.89 -4.24
N ILE A 151 11.07 -4.45 -3.35
CA ILE A 151 10.28 -3.66 -2.41
C ILE A 151 11.20 -3.02 -1.38
N GLN A 152 11.09 -1.69 -1.25
CA GLN A 152 11.89 -0.90 -0.32
C GLN A 152 11.43 -1.16 1.11
N ARG A 153 12.39 -1.55 1.97
CA ARG A 153 12.14 -1.79 3.41
C ARG A 153 12.23 -0.48 4.18
N ASP A 154 11.49 -0.40 5.28
CA ASP A 154 11.56 0.71 6.24
C ASP A 154 11.18 2.08 5.65
N THR A 155 10.41 2.08 4.56
CA THR A 155 9.90 3.27 3.90
C THR A 155 8.43 3.51 4.22
N GLY A 156 8.08 4.78 4.42
CA GLY A 156 6.70 5.28 4.44
C GLY A 156 6.22 5.68 3.05
N ASP A 157 5.16 6.48 3.03
CA ASP A 157 4.66 7.11 1.81
C ASP A 157 5.39 8.44 1.54
N PHE A 158 6.17 8.95 2.50
CA PHE A 158 6.91 10.20 2.40
C PHE A 158 7.99 10.12 1.33
N ARG A 159 7.75 10.78 0.21
CA ARG A 159 8.64 10.82 -0.95
C ARG A 159 8.33 11.97 -1.89
N LEU A 160 9.31 12.33 -2.71
CA LEU A 160 9.15 13.20 -3.87
C LEU A 160 9.17 12.34 -5.13
N LEU A 161 8.17 12.53 -5.98
CA LEU A 161 8.01 11.84 -7.26
C LEU A 161 8.04 12.84 -8.41
N ASP A 162 8.86 12.58 -9.42
CA ASP A 162 8.81 13.33 -10.69
C ASP A 162 7.46 13.14 -11.38
N ARG A 163 7.09 14.08 -12.24
CA ARG A 163 5.85 14.01 -13.03
C ARG A 163 5.72 12.69 -13.78
N ARG A 164 6.81 12.14 -14.34
CA ARG A 164 6.79 10.86 -15.04
C ARG A 164 6.34 9.70 -14.15
N CYS A 165 6.77 9.70 -12.89
CA CYS A 165 6.32 8.71 -11.91
C CYS A 165 4.82 8.85 -11.61
N ILE A 166 4.32 10.08 -11.46
CA ILE A 166 2.90 10.36 -11.23
C ILE A 166 2.06 9.89 -12.42
N GLU A 167 2.46 10.21 -13.65
CA GLU A 167 1.73 9.73 -14.84
C GLU A 167 1.71 8.21 -14.93
N ALA A 168 2.80 7.52 -14.61
CA ALA A 168 2.84 6.06 -14.54
C ALA A 168 1.88 5.51 -13.46
N LEU A 169 1.84 6.12 -12.26
CA LEU A 169 0.96 5.70 -11.17
C LEU A 169 -0.52 5.94 -11.47
N ARG A 170 -0.84 6.97 -12.25
CA ARG A 170 -2.20 7.27 -12.72
C ARG A 170 -2.75 6.22 -13.68
N LEU A 171 -1.90 5.55 -14.44
CA LEU A 171 -2.30 4.46 -15.34
C LEU A 171 -2.69 3.18 -14.57
N LEU A 172 -2.19 3.02 -13.35
CA LEU A 172 -2.43 1.84 -12.52
C LEU A 172 -3.75 2.02 -11.75
N ARG A 173 -4.83 1.39 -12.22
CA ARG A 173 -6.20 1.53 -11.70
C ARG A 173 -6.72 0.28 -10.99
N GLU A 174 -5.82 -0.52 -10.44
CA GLU A 174 -6.18 -1.71 -9.68
C GLU A 174 -7.01 -1.35 -8.43
N SER A 175 -8.07 -2.14 -8.17
CA SER A 175 -9.02 -1.89 -7.07
C SER A 175 -8.41 -2.22 -5.70
N GLN A 176 -7.53 -3.22 -5.65
CA GLN A 176 -6.80 -3.58 -4.45
C GLN A 176 -5.36 -3.02 -4.49
N ARG A 177 -5.28 -1.69 -4.37
CA ARG A 177 -4.01 -0.98 -4.43
C ARG A 177 -3.14 -1.25 -3.21
N ASN A 178 -1.84 -1.33 -3.46
CA ASN A 178 -0.80 -1.15 -2.46
C ASN A 178 0.23 -0.18 -3.05
N THR A 179 0.04 1.09 -2.80
CA THR A 179 0.83 2.15 -3.41
C THR A 179 2.34 2.01 -3.12
N LYS A 180 2.73 1.45 -1.96
CA LYS A 180 4.15 1.17 -1.65
C LYS A 180 4.77 0.16 -2.60
N ALA A 181 4.04 -0.87 -2.97
CA ALA A 181 4.52 -1.83 -3.97
C ALA A 181 4.51 -1.23 -5.37
N LEU A 182 3.51 -0.41 -5.71
CA LEU A 182 3.43 0.30 -6.98
C LEU A 182 4.60 1.28 -7.18
N PHE A 183 5.00 2.00 -6.14
CA PHE A 183 6.22 2.81 -6.19
C PHE A 183 7.45 2.00 -6.59
N SER A 184 7.55 0.75 -6.13
CA SER A 184 8.64 -0.13 -6.53
C SER A 184 8.46 -0.68 -7.95
N TRP A 185 7.23 -0.96 -8.34
CA TRP A 185 6.87 -1.58 -9.62
C TRP A 185 7.15 -0.67 -10.82
N ILE A 186 6.92 0.64 -10.71
CA ILE A 186 7.13 1.60 -11.81
C ILE A 186 8.60 1.75 -12.24
N GLY A 187 9.58 1.31 -11.44
CA GLY A 187 10.96 1.06 -11.87
C GLY A 187 11.86 2.28 -12.16
N PHE A 188 11.40 3.52 -11.92
CA PHE A 188 12.19 4.74 -12.17
C PHE A 188 13.42 4.87 -11.27
N ASN A 189 14.33 5.81 -11.63
CA ASN A 189 15.58 6.04 -10.88
C ASN A 189 15.30 6.57 -9.48
N LYS A 190 15.79 5.86 -8.44
CA LYS A 190 15.44 6.10 -7.04
C LYS A 190 16.63 6.50 -6.20
N LYS A 191 16.36 7.38 -5.21
CA LYS A 191 17.34 7.78 -4.21
C LYS A 191 16.73 7.75 -2.82
N GLU A 192 17.42 7.16 -1.86
CA GLU A 192 17.00 7.23 -0.46
C GLU A 192 17.51 8.51 0.21
N LEU A 193 16.66 9.07 1.07
CA LEU A 193 16.99 10.13 2.02
C LEU A 193 16.78 9.59 3.44
N LEU A 194 17.85 9.46 4.21
CA LEU A 194 17.75 8.94 5.57
C LEU A 194 17.29 10.02 6.54
N TYR A 195 16.25 9.71 7.34
CA TYR A 195 15.73 10.64 8.34
C TYR A 195 15.35 9.95 9.65
N ASP A 196 15.26 10.73 10.72
CA ASP A 196 14.71 10.31 11.99
C ASP A 196 13.23 10.78 12.06
N ARG A 197 12.34 9.84 12.36
CA ARG A 197 10.90 10.09 12.39
C ARG A 197 10.52 10.81 13.68
N ASP A 198 9.73 11.88 13.55
CA ASP A 198 9.16 12.57 14.70
C ASP A 198 8.12 11.68 15.43
N PRO A 199 7.96 11.80 16.75
CA PRO A 199 6.85 11.17 17.46
C PRO A 199 5.52 11.71 16.94
N ARG A 200 4.47 10.85 16.94
CA ARG A 200 3.14 11.26 16.49
C ARG A 200 2.62 12.42 17.35
N ALA A 201 2.12 13.47 16.70
CA ALA A 201 1.63 14.66 17.41
C ALA A 201 0.32 14.39 18.16
N ALA A 202 -0.57 13.51 17.65
CA ALA A 202 -1.82 13.09 18.28
C ALA A 202 -2.33 11.74 17.73
N GLY A 203 -3.18 11.04 18.47
CA GLY A 203 -3.89 9.82 18.08
C GLY A 203 -3.21 8.50 18.46
N ASP A 204 -4.03 7.44 18.68
CA ASP A 204 -3.58 6.09 19.04
C ASP A 204 -3.40 5.16 17.85
N THR A 205 -2.54 4.15 18.03
CA THR A 205 -2.29 3.12 17.01
C THR A 205 -3.47 2.15 16.93
N LYS A 206 -4.31 2.25 15.90
CA LYS A 206 -5.51 1.41 15.70
C LYS A 206 -5.21 0.03 15.07
N TRP A 207 -4.00 -0.53 15.23
CA TRP A 207 -3.61 -1.81 14.60
C TRP A 207 -3.94 -3.01 15.48
N ASN A 208 -4.76 -3.94 14.93
CA ASN A 208 -5.10 -5.21 15.55
C ASN A 208 -4.44 -6.36 14.76
N TYR A 209 -4.10 -7.48 15.42
CA TYR A 209 -3.45 -8.64 14.80
C TYR A 209 -4.22 -9.21 13.60
N SER A 210 -5.55 -9.24 13.66
CA SER A 210 -6.38 -9.68 12.52
C SER A 210 -6.21 -8.79 11.28
N LYS A 211 -6.08 -7.46 11.47
CA LYS A 211 -5.82 -6.52 10.38
C LYS A 211 -4.43 -6.72 9.77
N LEU A 212 -3.43 -7.10 10.57
CA LEU A 212 -2.09 -7.41 10.08
C LEU A 212 -2.05 -8.69 9.24
N ILE A 213 -2.79 -9.73 9.64
CA ILE A 213 -2.90 -10.98 8.87
C ILE A 213 -3.59 -10.71 7.53
N ASN A 214 -4.71 -10.00 7.53
CA ASN A 214 -5.42 -9.65 6.31
C ASN A 214 -4.52 -8.81 5.37
N LEU A 215 -3.82 -7.81 5.89
CA LEU A 215 -2.86 -7.02 5.12
C LEU A 215 -1.75 -7.88 4.51
N ALA A 216 -1.28 -8.91 5.24
CA ALA A 216 -0.26 -9.83 4.74
C ALA A 216 -0.81 -10.73 3.62
N ILE A 217 -2.03 -11.26 3.76
CA ILE A 217 -2.71 -12.03 2.72
C ILE A 217 -2.94 -11.15 1.50
N ASP A 218 -3.48 -9.94 1.68
CA ASP A 218 -3.72 -8.98 0.62
C ASP A 218 -2.43 -8.63 -0.14
N GLY A 219 -1.35 -8.36 0.58
CA GLY A 219 -0.05 -8.06 -0.01
C GLY A 219 0.52 -9.21 -0.86
N VAL A 220 0.36 -10.46 -0.42
CA VAL A 220 0.83 -11.64 -1.16
C VAL A 220 -0.08 -11.90 -2.37
N THR A 221 -1.40 -11.95 -2.17
CA THR A 221 -2.35 -12.33 -3.23
C THR A 221 -2.56 -11.26 -4.30
N SER A 222 -2.31 -9.98 -3.99
CA SER A 222 -2.37 -8.89 -4.98
C SER A 222 -1.18 -8.88 -5.96
N PHE A 223 0.00 -9.33 -5.52
CA PHE A 223 1.21 -9.22 -6.34
C PHE A 223 1.78 -10.55 -6.81
N THR A 224 1.23 -11.69 -6.41
CA THR A 224 1.76 -13.00 -6.79
C THR A 224 0.70 -14.07 -6.90
N THR A 225 0.88 -14.99 -7.85
CA THR A 225 0.12 -16.23 -7.98
C THR A 225 0.79 -17.40 -7.25
N ALA A 226 1.78 -17.13 -6.38
CA ALA A 226 2.51 -18.18 -5.66
C ALA A 226 1.60 -19.12 -4.84
N PRO A 227 0.56 -18.66 -4.11
CA PRO A 227 -0.36 -19.55 -3.39
C PRO A 227 -1.07 -20.55 -4.32
N LEU A 228 -1.49 -20.11 -5.52
CA LEU A 228 -2.10 -21.01 -6.53
C LEU A 228 -1.10 -22.04 -7.04
N ARG A 229 0.15 -21.64 -7.31
CA ARG A 229 1.19 -22.59 -7.76
C ARG A 229 1.55 -23.58 -6.65
N MET A 230 1.64 -23.13 -5.41
CA MET A 230 1.90 -24.02 -4.26
C MET A 230 0.78 -25.04 -4.08
N SER A 231 -0.49 -24.64 -4.19
CA SER A 231 -1.61 -25.58 -4.13
C SER A 231 -1.57 -26.60 -5.26
N SER A 232 -1.23 -26.18 -6.49
CA SER A 232 -1.07 -27.10 -7.63
C SER A 232 0.07 -28.11 -7.41
N ILE A 233 1.23 -27.66 -6.92
CA ILE A 233 2.38 -28.54 -6.62
C ILE A 233 2.01 -29.54 -5.50
N LEU A 234 1.39 -29.05 -4.43
CA LEU A 234 0.98 -29.89 -3.32
C LEU A 234 -0.09 -30.90 -3.75
N GLY A 235 -1.06 -30.51 -4.55
CA GLY A 235 -2.03 -31.39 -5.17
C GLY A 235 -1.39 -32.48 -6.03
N MET A 236 -0.38 -32.14 -6.82
CA MET A 236 0.40 -33.11 -7.62
C MET A 236 1.11 -34.13 -6.72
N ILE A 237 1.78 -33.67 -5.66
CA ILE A 237 2.50 -34.55 -4.73
C ILE A 237 1.51 -35.53 -4.04
N ILE A 238 0.37 -35.03 -3.57
CA ILE A 238 -0.67 -35.86 -2.95
C ILE A 238 -1.24 -36.88 -3.94
N SER A 239 -1.52 -36.44 -5.18
CA SER A 239 -2.05 -37.30 -6.24
C SER A 239 -1.05 -38.41 -6.63
N CYS A 240 0.24 -38.10 -6.75
CA CYS A 240 1.28 -39.09 -6.99
C CYS A 240 1.40 -40.08 -5.83
N GLY A 241 1.35 -39.61 -4.57
CA GLY A 241 1.36 -40.44 -3.38
C GLY A 241 0.14 -41.38 -3.33
N ALA A 242 -1.05 -40.86 -3.62
CA ALA A 242 -2.28 -41.64 -3.70
C ALA A 242 -2.20 -42.70 -4.80
N PHE A 243 -1.68 -42.37 -5.99
CA PHE A 243 -1.51 -43.32 -7.07
C PHE A 243 -0.54 -44.45 -6.71
N LEU A 244 0.61 -44.15 -6.10
CA LEU A 244 1.56 -45.15 -5.62
C LEU A 244 0.93 -46.04 -4.56
N TYR A 245 0.13 -45.49 -3.64
CA TYR A 245 -0.58 -46.22 -2.64
C TYR A 245 -1.65 -47.17 -3.22
N ILE A 246 -2.41 -46.72 -4.22
CA ILE A 246 -3.36 -47.56 -4.96
C ILE A 246 -2.62 -48.72 -5.63
N LEU A 247 -1.48 -48.45 -6.29
CA LEU A 247 -0.66 -49.50 -6.92
C LEU A 247 -0.17 -50.54 -5.89
N TYR A 248 0.29 -50.09 -4.71
CA TYR A 248 0.65 -50.92 -3.60
C TYR A 248 -0.52 -51.82 -3.15
N LEU A 249 -1.73 -51.27 -3.02
CA LEU A 249 -2.92 -52.06 -2.60
C LEU A 249 -3.31 -53.10 -3.64
N LEU A 250 -3.12 -52.83 -4.94
CA LEU A 250 -3.40 -53.81 -6.01
C LEU A 250 -2.38 -54.96 -6.05
N ILE A 251 -1.12 -54.66 -5.74
CA ILE A 251 -0.03 -55.64 -5.78
C ILE A 251 0.00 -56.51 -4.52
N ARG A 252 -0.35 -55.98 -3.35
CA ARG A 252 -0.27 -56.62 -2.06
C ARG A 252 -0.98 -58.00 -1.99
N PRO A 253 -2.21 -58.19 -2.56
CA PRO A 253 -2.89 -59.50 -2.53
C PRO A 253 -2.15 -60.58 -3.33
N LEU A 254 -1.38 -60.21 -4.35
CA LEU A 254 -0.61 -61.16 -5.17
C LEU A 254 0.51 -61.85 -4.35
N PHE A 255 0.92 -61.25 -3.24
CA PHE A 255 1.92 -61.76 -2.31
C PHE A 255 1.28 -62.42 -1.05
N GLY A 256 -0.05 -62.69 -1.06
CA GLY A 256 -0.71 -63.38 0.02
C GLY A 256 -0.87 -62.59 1.33
N VAL A 257 -0.67 -61.29 1.29
CA VAL A 257 -0.82 -60.39 2.46
C VAL A 257 -2.29 -60.02 2.63
N PRO A 258 -2.98 -60.42 3.72
CA PRO A 258 -4.40 -60.16 3.90
C PRO A 258 -4.66 -58.65 4.00
N THR A 259 -5.71 -58.18 3.32
CA THR A 259 -6.24 -56.82 3.44
C THR A 259 -7.09 -56.79 4.72
N GLY A 260 -6.53 -56.29 5.82
CA GLY A 260 -7.24 -56.15 7.09
C GLY A 260 -8.32 -55.08 7.09
N ALA A 261 -9.12 -55.04 8.18
CA ALA A 261 -10.18 -54.04 8.40
C ALA A 261 -9.62 -52.61 8.31
N GLY A 262 -9.91 -51.91 7.18
CA GLY A 262 -9.31 -50.63 6.84
C GLY A 262 -10.23 -49.42 7.01
N TYR A 263 -11.38 -49.53 7.72
CA TYR A 263 -12.36 -48.49 7.84
C TYR A 263 -11.79 -47.17 8.40
N SER A 264 -11.04 -47.24 9.50
CA SER A 264 -10.45 -46.03 10.13
C SER A 264 -9.41 -45.37 9.24
N SER A 265 -8.59 -46.16 8.55
CA SER A 265 -7.59 -45.65 7.59
C SER A 265 -8.24 -45.01 6.37
N LEU A 266 -9.31 -45.65 5.83
CA LEU A 266 -10.07 -45.11 4.71
C LEU A 266 -10.73 -43.77 5.10
N MET A 267 -11.36 -43.72 6.26
CA MET A 267 -12.01 -42.50 6.75
C MET A 267 -10.99 -41.37 6.98
N ALA A 268 -9.83 -41.67 7.56
CA ALA A 268 -8.76 -40.68 7.75
C ALA A 268 -8.26 -40.10 6.42
N VAL A 269 -8.08 -40.95 5.40
CA VAL A 269 -7.64 -40.50 4.05
C VAL A 269 -8.72 -39.65 3.39
N ILE A 270 -9.99 -40.04 3.45
CA ILE A 270 -11.09 -39.25 2.86
C ILE A 270 -11.21 -37.89 3.53
N LEU A 271 -11.17 -37.81 4.86
CA LEU A 271 -11.25 -36.56 5.60
C LEU A 271 -10.04 -35.64 5.31
N PHE A 272 -8.83 -36.24 5.23
CA PHE A 272 -7.62 -35.48 4.86
C PHE A 272 -7.72 -34.92 3.47
N LEU A 273 -8.08 -35.72 2.47
CA LEU A 273 -8.23 -35.25 1.07
C LEU A 273 -9.34 -34.22 0.94
N GLY A 274 -10.48 -34.43 1.61
CA GLY A 274 -11.57 -33.46 1.66
C GLY A 274 -11.15 -32.12 2.27
N GLY A 275 -10.40 -32.16 3.38
CA GLY A 275 -9.84 -30.95 4.00
C GLY A 275 -8.88 -30.20 3.08
N VAL A 276 -7.97 -30.89 2.42
CA VAL A 276 -7.04 -30.32 1.44
C VAL A 276 -7.79 -29.70 0.25
N GLN A 277 -8.82 -30.37 -0.26
CA GLN A 277 -9.66 -29.82 -1.35
C GLN A 277 -10.36 -28.52 -0.91
N MET A 278 -10.91 -28.46 0.30
CA MET A 278 -11.55 -27.24 0.83
C MET A 278 -10.56 -26.06 0.92
N ILE A 279 -9.32 -26.31 1.35
CA ILE A 279 -8.27 -25.29 1.38
C ILE A 279 -7.98 -24.76 -0.04
N PHE A 280 -7.86 -25.64 -1.03
CA PHE A 280 -7.59 -25.23 -2.40
C PHE A 280 -8.75 -24.45 -3.02
N LEU A 281 -9.99 -24.86 -2.76
CA LEU A 281 -11.18 -24.13 -3.18
C LEU A 281 -11.22 -22.73 -2.52
N GLY A 282 -10.84 -22.61 -1.26
CA GLY A 282 -10.71 -21.33 -0.57
C GLY A 282 -9.67 -20.40 -1.23
N ILE A 283 -8.49 -20.92 -1.59
CA ILE A 283 -7.47 -20.15 -2.31
C ILE A 283 -7.99 -19.68 -3.68
N ILE A 284 -8.61 -20.57 -4.44
CA ILE A 284 -9.20 -20.24 -5.75
C ILE A 284 -10.30 -19.19 -5.58
N GLY A 285 -11.18 -19.35 -4.57
CA GLY A 285 -12.25 -18.40 -4.26
C GLY A 285 -11.74 -16.99 -3.98
N GLU A 286 -10.62 -16.86 -3.26
CA GLU A 286 -9.97 -15.57 -3.00
C GLU A 286 -9.55 -14.87 -4.32
N TYR A 287 -8.91 -15.59 -5.25
CA TYR A 287 -8.52 -15.02 -6.54
C TYR A 287 -9.71 -14.70 -7.45
N ILE A 288 -10.75 -15.54 -7.45
CA ILE A 288 -12.00 -15.26 -8.18
C ILE A 288 -12.66 -14.00 -7.62
N GLY A 289 -12.71 -13.84 -6.29
CA GLY A 289 -13.23 -12.64 -5.64
C GLY A 289 -12.49 -11.36 -6.07
N ARG A 290 -11.16 -11.44 -6.21
CA ARG A 290 -10.33 -10.31 -6.71
C ARG A 290 -10.63 -10.00 -8.18
N ILE A 291 -10.67 -11.02 -9.05
CA ILE A 291 -11.04 -10.87 -10.45
C ILE A 291 -12.44 -10.23 -10.57
N PHE A 292 -13.40 -10.68 -9.77
CA PHE A 292 -14.75 -10.11 -9.75
C PHE A 292 -14.76 -8.62 -9.37
N ASN A 293 -13.94 -8.20 -8.43
CA ASN A 293 -13.83 -6.78 -8.07
C ASN A 293 -13.20 -5.95 -9.20
N GLU A 294 -12.17 -6.47 -9.87
CA GLU A 294 -11.53 -5.80 -11.01
C GLU A 294 -12.46 -5.70 -12.22
N THR A 295 -13.20 -6.76 -12.53
CA THR A 295 -14.11 -6.78 -13.70
C THR A 295 -15.30 -5.83 -13.57
N LYS A 296 -15.67 -5.42 -12.34
CA LYS A 296 -16.72 -4.42 -12.13
C LYS A 296 -16.34 -3.03 -12.60
N GLN A 297 -15.05 -2.70 -12.69
CA GLN A 297 -14.51 -1.40 -13.10
C GLN A 297 -15.19 -0.21 -12.39
N ARG A 298 -15.55 -0.37 -11.12
CA ARG A 298 -16.13 0.71 -10.33
C ARG A 298 -15.09 1.81 -10.12
N PRO A 299 -15.48 3.10 -10.16
CA PRO A 299 -14.58 4.18 -9.79
C PRO A 299 -14.00 3.95 -8.41
N LEU A 300 -12.67 4.10 -8.27
CA LEU A 300 -11.96 3.85 -7.02
C LEU A 300 -12.29 4.88 -5.94
N TYR A 301 -12.74 6.06 -6.37
CA TYR A 301 -13.23 7.13 -5.51
C TYR A 301 -14.27 7.96 -6.29
N LEU A 302 -15.06 8.74 -5.56
CA LEU A 302 -15.99 9.73 -6.11
C LEU A 302 -15.72 11.06 -5.43
N ILE A 303 -15.75 12.14 -6.21
CA ILE A 303 -15.49 13.49 -5.72
C ILE A 303 -16.82 14.17 -5.46
N GLU A 304 -16.94 14.81 -4.31
CA GLU A 304 -18.03 15.70 -3.97
C GLU A 304 -17.70 17.15 -4.32
N GLU A 305 -16.46 17.58 -4.00
CA GLU A 305 -16.01 18.95 -4.25
C GLU A 305 -14.54 18.98 -4.64
N TYR A 306 -14.18 19.85 -5.59
CA TYR A 306 -12.79 20.16 -5.92
C TYR A 306 -12.59 21.69 -5.91
N HIS A 307 -11.63 22.14 -5.13
CA HIS A 307 -11.14 23.51 -5.12
C HIS A 307 -9.71 23.57 -5.64
N GLN A 308 -9.52 24.32 -6.72
CA GLN A 308 -8.20 24.49 -7.34
C GLN A 308 -7.45 25.63 -6.68
N ALA A 309 -6.13 25.48 -6.48
CA ALA A 309 -5.26 26.61 -6.13
C ALA A 309 -5.28 27.67 -7.24
N HIS A 310 -5.41 28.92 -6.85
CA HIS A 310 -5.43 30.04 -7.78
C HIS A 310 -4.06 30.73 -7.81
N ASP A 311 -3.63 31.16 -9.01
CA ASP A 311 -2.54 32.15 -9.10
C ASP A 311 -3.00 33.45 -8.48
N LYS A 312 -2.26 33.97 -7.50
CA LYS A 312 -2.34 35.39 -7.24
C LYS A 312 -1.89 36.06 -8.56
N LYS A 313 -2.84 36.56 -9.34
CA LYS A 313 -2.50 37.50 -10.40
C LYS A 313 -1.64 38.57 -9.76
N GLN A 314 -0.41 38.72 -10.25
CA GLN A 314 0.43 39.87 -9.97
C GLN A 314 -0.29 41.16 -10.31
#